data_df2712ac4f6e2b694c6fc9241e610c1d
#
_entry.id   df2712ac4f6e2b694c6fc9241e610c1d
#
_cell.length_a   1.000
_cell.length_b   1.000
_cell.length_c   1.000
_cell.angle_alpha   90.00
_cell.angle_beta   90.00
_cell.angle_gamma   90.00
#
_symmetry.space_group_name_H-M   'P 1'
#
loop_
_entity.id
_entity.type
_entity.pdbx_description
1 polymer ?
#
loop_
_entity_poly.entity_id
_entity_poly.type
_entity_poly.pdbx_seq_one_letter_code
_entity_poly.pdbx_strand_id
1 'polypeptide(L)'
;MAANGLITDLYQLTMANALFKKGMHERRVVFDRFYRKNPFNGGYTVVAGLTHLQEFAENFRFDADDIAYLKSLGIFYPEFLDYLADFRFTGDIYAMPEGTVAFPGELLLRFHGTTTEAMLMETGLSMIMNHESLIATKARRVRTVAGKDALMEFGLRRAQGHSAGLWGARAAMIGGFNGTSNVEAGKLFGIPVLGTMAHSWIMSFDTELEAFEEYVKQYHNNLILLADTYNVLEMGVPDAIRIFKELKAKGELPKVYGIRIDSGDIRANSP
;
A
#
# COMPACT_ATOMS: atom_id res chain seq x y z
N MET A 1 -19.32 0.64 -4.84
CA MET A 1 -18.47 0.39 -3.64
C MET A 1 -19.34 0.42 -2.41
N ALA A 2 -18.97 -0.30 -1.35
CA ALA A 2 -19.71 -0.30 -0.08
C ALA A 2 -19.69 1.11 0.56
N ALA A 3 -20.67 1.41 1.39
CA ALA A 3 -20.68 2.59 2.23
C ALA A 3 -19.46 2.56 3.17
N ASN A 4 -18.88 3.70 3.48
CA ASN A 4 -17.67 3.81 4.31
C ASN A 4 -17.81 4.85 5.44
N GLY A 5 -19.04 5.30 5.71
CA GLY A 5 -19.33 6.31 6.74
C GLY A 5 -18.96 5.90 8.17
N LEU A 6 -18.89 4.59 8.45
CA LEU A 6 -18.42 4.08 9.73
C LEU A 6 -16.89 4.05 9.88
N ILE A 7 -16.12 4.41 8.84
CA ILE A 7 -14.66 4.54 8.95
C ILE A 7 -14.30 5.86 9.63
N THR A 8 -14.67 5.96 10.90
CA THR A 8 -14.45 7.12 11.75
C THR A 8 -14.35 6.70 13.21
N ASP A 9 -13.86 7.58 14.07
CA ASP A 9 -13.84 7.36 15.52
C ASP A 9 -15.14 7.80 16.17
N LEU A 10 -15.55 7.13 17.24
CA LEU A 10 -16.81 7.43 17.94
C LEU A 10 -16.90 8.90 18.38
N TYR A 11 -15.79 9.52 18.81
CA TYR A 11 -15.81 10.91 19.26
C TYR A 11 -16.19 11.89 18.15
N GLN A 12 -15.88 11.58 16.90
CA GLN A 12 -16.27 12.39 15.75
C GLN A 12 -17.80 12.40 15.59
N LEU A 13 -18.44 11.24 15.69
CA LEU A 13 -19.88 11.10 15.62
C LEU A 13 -20.57 11.76 16.82
N THR A 14 -20.05 11.61 18.05
CA THR A 14 -20.67 12.21 19.23
C THR A 14 -20.55 13.73 19.25
N MET A 15 -19.41 14.29 18.78
CA MET A 15 -19.26 15.74 18.61
C MET A 15 -20.19 16.26 17.51
N ALA A 16 -20.26 15.60 16.35
CA ALA A 16 -21.17 15.96 15.26
C ALA A 16 -22.62 15.96 15.71
N ASN A 17 -23.05 14.91 16.44
CA ASN A 17 -24.38 14.81 17.02
C ASN A 17 -24.71 15.98 17.97
N ALA A 18 -23.77 16.35 18.84
CA ALA A 18 -23.95 17.48 19.75
C ALA A 18 -24.04 18.83 19.01
N LEU A 19 -23.22 19.05 17.98
CA LEU A 19 -23.25 20.25 17.15
C LEU A 19 -24.52 20.30 16.29
N PHE A 20 -24.99 19.16 15.81
CA PHE A 20 -26.26 19.06 15.11
C PHE A 20 -27.42 19.57 16.01
N LYS A 21 -27.50 19.09 17.26
CA LYS A 21 -28.53 19.54 18.23
C LYS A 21 -28.45 21.02 18.56
N LYS A 22 -27.25 21.62 18.45
CA LYS A 22 -27.01 23.07 18.62
C LYS A 22 -27.31 23.89 17.38
N GLY A 23 -27.64 23.29 16.24
CA GLY A 23 -27.78 23.98 14.96
C GLY A 23 -26.47 24.53 14.37
N MET A 24 -25.33 23.92 14.75
CA MET A 24 -23.99 24.35 14.32
C MET A 24 -23.36 23.40 13.27
N HIS A 25 -24.06 22.38 12.86
CA HIS A 25 -23.57 21.32 11.97
C HIS A 25 -23.22 21.83 10.56
N GLU A 26 -23.94 22.85 10.08
CA GLU A 26 -23.70 23.49 8.75
C GLU A 26 -22.70 24.65 8.79
N ARG A 27 -22.10 24.96 9.95
CA ARG A 27 -21.10 26.02 10.05
C ARG A 27 -19.89 25.69 9.19
N ARG A 28 -19.47 26.63 8.33
CA ARG A 28 -18.29 26.46 7.47
C ARG A 28 -17.01 26.53 8.28
N VAL A 29 -16.13 25.56 8.03
CA VAL A 29 -14.82 25.44 8.68
C VAL A 29 -13.74 25.08 7.68
N VAL A 30 -12.49 25.28 8.10
CA VAL A 30 -11.29 24.84 7.37
C VAL A 30 -10.47 23.95 8.30
N PHE A 31 -10.17 22.74 7.84
CA PHE A 31 -9.29 21.83 8.54
C PHE A 31 -8.01 21.63 7.73
N ASP A 32 -6.88 21.77 8.40
CA ASP A 32 -5.56 21.61 7.83
C ASP A 32 -4.90 20.32 8.31
N ARG A 33 -4.36 19.56 7.37
CA ARG A 33 -3.61 18.34 7.65
C ARG A 33 -2.14 18.52 7.38
N PHE A 34 -1.33 18.22 8.39
CA PHE A 34 0.13 18.21 8.33
C PHE A 34 0.67 17.09 9.24
N TYR A 35 1.93 16.71 9.10
CA TYR A 35 2.56 15.81 10.04
C TYR A 35 3.55 16.57 10.95
N ARG A 36 3.78 16.01 12.13
CA ARG A 36 4.52 16.69 13.21
C ARG A 36 6.01 16.38 13.22
N LYS A 37 6.39 15.19 12.73
CA LYS A 37 7.77 14.69 12.73
C LYS A 37 8.02 13.87 11.48
N ASN A 38 9.24 13.94 10.96
CA ASN A 38 9.66 13.07 9.87
C ASN A 38 9.62 11.60 10.28
N PRO A 39 9.12 10.69 9.42
CA PRO A 39 9.13 9.26 9.69
C PRO A 39 10.55 8.69 9.63
N PHE A 40 10.77 7.56 10.32
CA PHE A 40 11.99 6.76 10.24
C PHE A 40 13.29 7.52 10.60
N ASN A 41 13.22 8.53 11.43
CA ASN A 41 14.33 9.45 11.70
C ASN A 41 14.95 10.05 10.42
N GLY A 42 14.13 10.21 9.38
CA GLY A 42 14.52 10.79 8.09
C GLY A 42 14.41 12.29 8.05
N GLY A 43 14.75 12.89 6.91
CA GLY A 43 14.72 14.33 6.69
C GLY A 43 13.44 14.85 6.01
N TYR A 44 12.56 13.98 5.54
CA TYR A 44 11.38 14.35 4.74
C TYR A 44 10.29 13.28 4.75
N THR A 45 9.13 13.62 4.20
CA THR A 45 8.03 12.71 3.87
C THR A 45 7.68 12.87 2.38
N VAL A 46 7.37 11.76 1.70
CA VAL A 46 6.80 11.76 0.35
C VAL A 46 5.29 11.68 0.47
N VAL A 47 4.58 12.65 -0.11
CA VAL A 47 3.12 12.69 -0.09
C VAL A 47 2.55 11.60 -0.98
N ALA A 48 1.59 10.82 -0.44
CA ALA A 48 0.84 9.81 -1.18
C ALA A 48 -0.53 9.60 -0.53
N GLY A 49 -1.48 9.02 -1.29
CA GLY A 49 -2.81 8.67 -0.83
C GLY A 49 -3.94 9.49 -1.45
N LEU A 50 -3.67 10.39 -2.41
CA LEU A 50 -4.72 11.25 -2.96
C LEU A 50 -5.76 10.49 -3.77
N THR A 51 -5.37 9.48 -4.55
CA THR A 51 -6.32 8.65 -5.30
C THR A 51 -7.26 7.90 -4.37
N HIS A 52 -6.72 7.28 -3.32
CA HIS A 52 -7.52 6.58 -2.31
C HIS A 52 -8.43 7.54 -1.54
N LEU A 53 -7.92 8.72 -1.22
CA LEU A 53 -8.67 9.77 -0.55
C LEU A 53 -9.85 10.26 -1.40
N GLN A 54 -9.65 10.42 -2.70
CA GLN A 54 -10.73 10.76 -3.62
C GLN A 54 -11.80 9.66 -3.64
N GLU A 55 -11.41 8.39 -3.79
CA GLU A 55 -12.34 7.26 -3.73
C GLU A 55 -13.09 7.20 -2.39
N PHE A 56 -12.41 7.48 -1.29
CA PHE A 56 -13.00 7.54 0.04
C PHE A 56 -14.05 8.64 0.13
N ALA A 57 -13.72 9.86 -0.30
CA ALA A 57 -14.62 11.02 -0.25
C ALA A 57 -15.86 10.84 -1.14
N GLU A 58 -15.68 10.37 -2.38
CA GLU A 58 -16.78 10.12 -3.34
C GLU A 58 -17.77 9.04 -2.85
N ASN A 59 -17.28 8.08 -2.05
CA ASN A 59 -18.10 6.98 -1.52
C ASN A 59 -18.52 7.18 -0.06
N PHE A 60 -18.20 8.34 0.54
CA PHE A 60 -18.52 8.59 1.94
C PHE A 60 -20.03 8.78 2.14
N ARG A 61 -20.66 7.77 2.69
CA ARG A 61 -22.08 7.73 3.01
C ARG A 61 -22.35 6.67 4.07
N PHE A 62 -23.52 6.76 4.70
CA PHE A 62 -24.05 5.74 5.59
C PHE A 62 -25.15 4.98 4.87
N ASP A 63 -25.15 3.67 4.93
CA ASP A 63 -26.27 2.86 4.45
C ASP A 63 -27.28 2.55 5.56
N ALA A 64 -28.35 1.84 5.22
CA ALA A 64 -29.43 1.55 6.18
C ALA A 64 -28.94 0.69 7.36
N ASP A 65 -28.00 -0.22 7.14
CA ASP A 65 -27.44 -1.08 8.17
C ASP A 65 -26.51 -0.28 9.10
N ASP A 66 -25.73 0.66 8.55
CA ASP A 66 -24.92 1.60 9.32
C ASP A 66 -25.79 2.44 10.28
N ILE A 67 -26.89 3.00 9.76
CA ILE A 67 -27.84 3.80 10.57
C ILE A 67 -28.52 2.94 11.63
N ALA A 68 -28.94 1.71 11.31
CA ALA A 68 -29.52 0.79 12.27
C ALA A 68 -28.52 0.44 13.38
N TYR A 69 -27.26 0.22 13.05
CA TYR A 69 -26.19 0.01 14.03
C TYR A 69 -26.00 1.23 14.94
N LEU A 70 -25.84 2.43 14.38
CA LEU A 70 -25.68 3.66 15.16
C LEU A 70 -26.88 3.91 16.09
N LYS A 71 -28.10 3.63 15.61
CA LYS A 71 -29.33 3.71 16.43
C LYS A 71 -29.26 2.73 17.60
N SER A 72 -28.76 1.53 17.43
CA SER A 72 -28.66 0.52 18.49
C SER A 72 -27.72 0.92 19.63
N LEU A 73 -26.80 1.86 19.41
CA LEU A 73 -25.92 2.38 20.45
C LEU A 73 -26.67 3.26 21.48
N GLY A 74 -27.85 3.80 21.14
CA GLY A 74 -28.71 4.55 22.06
C GLY A 74 -28.16 5.91 22.51
N ILE A 75 -27.15 6.46 21.84
CA ILE A 75 -26.44 7.71 22.22
C ILE A 75 -26.65 8.87 21.25
N PHE A 76 -27.29 8.63 20.12
CA PHE A 76 -27.52 9.62 19.08
C PHE A 76 -28.96 10.09 19.03
N TYR A 77 -29.18 11.36 18.70
CA TYR A 77 -30.51 11.89 18.45
C TYR A 77 -31.12 11.28 17.19
N PRO A 78 -32.40 10.90 17.16
CA PRO A 78 -33.04 10.36 15.97
C PRO A 78 -32.89 11.26 14.74
N GLU A 79 -33.06 12.56 14.92
CA GLU A 79 -32.99 13.56 13.86
C GLU A 79 -31.55 13.65 13.26
N PHE A 80 -30.53 13.37 14.07
CA PHE A 80 -29.13 13.29 13.57
C PHE A 80 -28.90 12.02 12.75
N LEU A 81 -29.53 10.90 13.16
CA LEU A 81 -29.44 9.65 12.36
C LEU A 81 -30.14 9.82 11.01
N ASP A 82 -31.29 10.52 10.95
CA ASP A 82 -31.95 10.85 9.69
C ASP A 82 -31.07 11.75 8.82
N TYR A 83 -30.40 12.73 9.40
CA TYR A 83 -29.42 13.56 8.71
C TYR A 83 -28.25 12.73 8.13
N LEU A 84 -27.72 11.75 8.88
CA LEU A 84 -26.64 10.87 8.42
C LEU A 84 -27.08 9.95 7.28
N ALA A 85 -28.33 9.50 7.24
CA ALA A 85 -28.86 8.66 6.17
C ALA A 85 -28.80 9.36 4.80
N ASP A 86 -29.03 10.67 4.79
CA ASP A 86 -28.96 11.50 3.58
C ASP A 86 -27.59 12.16 3.37
N PHE A 87 -26.65 11.96 4.29
CA PHE A 87 -25.35 12.61 4.25
C PHE A 87 -24.57 12.28 2.97
N ARG A 88 -24.07 13.32 2.33
CA ARG A 88 -23.09 13.25 1.24
C ARG A 88 -22.02 14.31 1.46
N PHE A 89 -20.80 13.95 1.12
CA PHE A 89 -19.70 14.90 1.16
C PHE A 89 -19.84 15.93 0.03
N THR A 90 -19.80 17.22 0.38
CA THR A 90 -19.94 18.34 -0.56
C THR A 90 -18.81 19.35 -0.45
N GLY A 91 -17.87 19.13 0.46
CA GLY A 91 -16.73 20.03 0.70
C GLY A 91 -15.66 19.96 -0.39
N ASP A 92 -14.70 20.87 -0.30
CA ASP A 92 -13.53 20.91 -1.18
C ASP A 92 -12.28 20.38 -0.46
N ILE A 93 -11.45 19.65 -1.17
CA ILE A 93 -10.16 19.15 -0.69
C ILE A 93 -9.05 19.70 -1.60
N TYR A 94 -8.14 20.44 -1.00
CA TYR A 94 -6.90 20.92 -1.63
C TYR A 94 -5.73 20.15 -1.05
N ALA A 95 -4.88 19.58 -1.88
CA ALA A 95 -3.78 18.76 -1.41
C ALA A 95 -2.50 18.95 -2.23
N MET A 96 -1.36 18.68 -1.61
CA MET A 96 -0.08 18.58 -2.32
C MET A 96 -0.14 17.40 -3.30
N PRO A 97 0.38 17.52 -4.53
CA PRO A 97 0.45 16.41 -5.47
C PRO A 97 1.21 15.21 -4.90
N GLU A 98 0.80 14.01 -5.27
CA GLU A 98 1.53 12.79 -4.88
C GLU A 98 2.97 12.81 -5.43
N GLY A 99 3.90 12.27 -4.65
CA GLY A 99 5.33 12.32 -4.96
C GLY A 99 6.05 13.59 -4.50
N THR A 100 5.32 14.61 -4.06
CA THR A 100 5.92 15.83 -3.49
C THR A 100 6.66 15.50 -2.20
N VAL A 101 7.83 16.09 -2.02
CA VAL A 101 8.57 16.04 -0.75
C VAL A 101 8.04 17.14 0.16
N ALA A 102 7.68 16.76 1.38
CA ALA A 102 7.15 17.67 2.40
C ALA A 102 7.93 17.56 3.70
N PHE A 103 7.84 18.61 4.54
CA PHE A 103 8.53 18.74 5.82
C PHE A 103 7.53 18.93 6.97
N PRO A 104 7.93 18.68 8.25
CA PRO A 104 7.03 18.84 9.39
C PRO A 104 6.41 20.23 9.45
N GLY A 105 5.10 20.30 9.67
CA GLY A 105 4.33 21.53 9.73
C GLY A 105 3.88 22.09 8.39
N GLU A 106 4.36 21.54 7.27
CA GLU A 106 3.86 21.94 5.95
C GLU A 106 2.46 21.35 5.70
N LEU A 107 1.63 22.14 5.04
CA LEU A 107 0.25 21.81 4.72
C LEU A 107 0.20 20.72 3.63
N LEU A 108 -0.17 19.51 4.00
CA LEU A 108 -0.35 18.39 3.07
C LEU A 108 -1.71 18.42 2.39
N LEU A 109 -2.73 18.75 3.16
CA LEU A 109 -4.12 18.77 2.72
C LEU A 109 -4.88 19.82 3.50
N ARG A 110 -5.76 20.56 2.80
CA ARG A 110 -6.73 21.48 3.36
C ARG A 110 -8.13 21.07 2.96
N PHE A 111 -8.99 20.97 3.92
CA PHE A 111 -10.41 20.68 3.75
C PHE A 111 -11.24 21.92 4.00
N HIS A 112 -12.16 22.25 3.10
CA HIS A 112 -13.17 23.29 3.26
C HIS A 112 -14.55 22.63 3.23
N GLY A 113 -15.34 22.78 4.27
CA GLY A 113 -16.67 22.20 4.32
C GLY A 113 -17.45 22.62 5.54
N THR A 114 -18.49 21.88 5.88
CA THR A 114 -19.24 22.06 7.12
C THR A 114 -18.51 21.44 8.31
N THR A 115 -18.88 21.83 9.51
CA THR A 115 -18.32 21.25 10.74
C THR A 115 -18.55 19.75 10.80
N THR A 116 -19.73 19.25 10.39
CA THR A 116 -20.03 17.83 10.38
C THR A 116 -19.18 17.09 9.36
N GLU A 117 -19.07 17.61 8.13
CA GLU A 117 -18.20 17.01 7.11
C GLU A 117 -16.75 16.89 7.59
N ALA A 118 -16.22 17.98 8.17
CA ALA A 118 -14.85 17.99 8.68
C ALA A 118 -14.62 16.90 9.74
N MET A 119 -15.54 16.75 10.71
CA MET A 119 -15.44 15.75 11.76
C MET A 119 -15.55 14.33 11.22
N LEU A 120 -16.52 14.05 10.37
CA LEU A 120 -16.74 12.70 9.84
C LEU A 120 -15.60 12.24 8.94
N MET A 121 -15.03 13.14 8.14
CA MET A 121 -13.96 12.84 7.18
C MET A 121 -12.58 12.73 7.83
N GLU A 122 -12.32 13.37 8.97
CA GLU A 122 -10.98 13.54 9.55
C GLU A 122 -10.23 12.23 9.74
N THR A 123 -10.87 11.22 10.34
CA THR A 123 -10.23 9.92 10.62
C THR A 123 -9.80 9.22 9.33
N GLY A 124 -10.68 9.12 8.35
CA GLY A 124 -10.40 8.48 7.07
C GLY A 124 -9.29 9.18 6.29
N LEU A 125 -9.37 10.51 6.17
CA LEU A 125 -8.33 11.32 5.53
C LEU A 125 -6.96 11.12 6.19
N SER A 126 -6.96 11.09 7.53
CA SER A 126 -5.74 10.92 8.32
C SER A 126 -5.13 9.55 8.14
N MET A 127 -5.93 8.49 8.20
CA MET A 127 -5.51 7.10 8.06
C MET A 127 -4.91 6.85 6.68
N ILE A 128 -5.58 7.29 5.63
CA ILE A 128 -5.16 7.09 4.23
C ILE A 128 -3.82 7.77 3.97
N MET A 129 -3.74 9.08 4.20
CA MET A 129 -2.52 9.82 3.92
C MET A 129 -1.35 9.37 4.79
N ASN A 130 -1.60 9.02 6.06
CA ASN A 130 -0.55 8.54 6.94
C ASN A 130 0.06 7.23 6.44
N HIS A 131 -0.77 6.22 6.15
CA HIS A 131 -0.30 4.92 5.69
C HIS A 131 0.48 5.04 4.39
N GLU A 132 -0.12 5.63 3.36
CA GLU A 132 0.48 5.67 2.03
C GLU A 132 1.73 6.56 1.97
N SER A 133 1.72 7.72 2.66
CA SER A 133 2.91 8.57 2.73
C SER A 133 4.07 7.90 3.48
N LEU A 134 3.81 7.11 4.52
CA LEU A 134 4.84 6.33 5.20
C LEU A 134 5.47 5.29 4.27
N ILE A 135 4.66 4.55 3.51
CA ILE A 135 5.16 3.55 2.55
C ILE A 135 5.93 4.22 1.42
N ALA A 136 5.39 5.29 0.80
CA ALA A 136 6.06 6.03 -0.26
C ALA A 136 7.41 6.61 0.21
N THR A 137 7.45 7.14 1.43
CA THR A 137 8.69 7.67 2.02
C THR A 137 9.74 6.58 2.22
N LYS A 138 9.34 5.42 2.75
CA LYS A 138 10.23 4.28 2.92
C LYS A 138 10.74 3.77 1.57
N ALA A 139 9.86 3.65 0.59
CA ALA A 139 10.22 3.26 -0.77
C ALA A 139 11.22 4.26 -1.40
N ARG A 140 10.98 5.56 -1.25
CA ARG A 140 11.89 6.60 -1.74
C ARG A 140 13.28 6.53 -1.12
N ARG A 141 13.37 6.25 0.18
CA ARG A 141 14.66 6.04 0.85
C ARG A 141 15.42 4.86 0.26
N VAL A 142 14.74 3.74 0.02
CA VAL A 142 15.34 2.57 -0.65
C VAL A 142 15.79 2.95 -2.06
N ARG A 143 14.96 3.63 -2.84
CA ARG A 143 15.31 4.11 -4.19
C ARG A 143 16.54 5.01 -4.20
N THR A 144 16.70 5.86 -3.19
CA THR A 144 17.85 6.76 -3.10
C THR A 144 19.17 5.98 -2.98
N VAL A 145 19.17 4.86 -2.28
CA VAL A 145 20.34 3.99 -2.10
C VAL A 145 20.55 3.09 -3.32
N ALA A 146 19.48 2.51 -3.86
CA ALA A 146 19.53 1.59 -4.99
C ALA A 146 19.88 2.28 -6.34
N GLY A 147 19.80 3.61 -6.41
CA GLY A 147 20.16 4.36 -7.62
C GLY A 147 19.29 3.98 -8.82
N LYS A 148 19.84 3.23 -9.78
CA LYS A 148 19.16 2.80 -11.01
C LYS A 148 18.68 1.35 -10.98
N ASP A 149 19.00 0.59 -9.95
CA ASP A 149 18.63 -0.81 -9.85
C ASP A 149 17.11 -0.99 -9.79
N ALA A 150 16.60 -2.08 -10.37
CA ALA A 150 15.18 -2.38 -10.32
C ALA A 150 14.75 -2.74 -8.89
N LEU A 151 13.67 -2.12 -8.43
CA LEU A 151 13.10 -2.35 -7.10
C LEU A 151 11.71 -2.95 -7.22
N MET A 152 11.49 -4.07 -6.49
CA MET A 152 10.21 -4.78 -6.45
C MET A 152 9.61 -4.72 -5.06
N GLU A 153 8.34 -4.40 -4.98
CA GLU A 153 7.57 -4.43 -3.73
C GLU A 153 7.07 -5.87 -3.49
N PHE A 154 7.57 -6.53 -2.45
CA PHE A 154 7.22 -7.92 -2.08
C PHE A 154 6.65 -8.01 -0.65
N GLY A 155 6.04 -6.93 -0.18
CA GLY A 155 5.57 -6.80 1.19
C GLY A 155 4.14 -7.27 1.46
N LEU A 156 3.36 -7.70 0.45
CA LEU A 156 1.93 -8.02 0.61
C LEU A 156 1.62 -8.91 1.82
N ARG A 157 2.33 -10.03 1.98
CA ARG A 157 2.11 -10.97 3.10
C ARG A 157 2.51 -10.41 4.47
N ARG A 158 3.12 -9.24 4.54
CA ARG A 158 3.56 -8.54 5.75
C ARG A 158 2.76 -7.26 5.99
N ALA A 159 1.80 -6.95 5.13
CA ALA A 159 0.92 -5.81 5.27
C ALA A 159 -0.10 -6.03 6.41
N GLN A 160 -0.58 -4.94 6.96
CA GLN A 160 -1.56 -4.94 8.06
C GLN A 160 -2.99 -4.97 7.50
N GLY A 161 -3.29 -6.03 6.78
CA GLY A 161 -4.58 -6.27 6.15
C GLY A 161 -4.59 -5.99 4.66
N HIS A 162 -5.70 -6.39 4.01
CA HIS A 162 -5.87 -6.35 2.56
C HIS A 162 -5.68 -4.94 1.98
N SER A 163 -6.40 -3.96 2.51
CA SER A 163 -6.32 -2.56 2.04
C SER A 163 -4.90 -1.99 2.19
N ALA A 164 -4.22 -2.27 3.31
CA ALA A 164 -2.84 -1.84 3.51
C ALA A 164 -1.88 -2.44 2.48
N GLY A 165 -2.08 -3.71 2.10
CA GLY A 165 -1.29 -4.36 1.05
C GLY A 165 -1.55 -3.80 -0.34
N LEU A 166 -2.80 -3.50 -0.65
CA LEU A 166 -3.21 -2.96 -1.93
C LEU A 166 -2.66 -1.54 -2.16
N TRP A 167 -3.02 -0.62 -1.27
CA TRP A 167 -2.61 0.79 -1.37
C TRP A 167 -1.13 1.00 -1.07
N GLY A 168 -0.54 0.13 -0.22
CA GLY A 168 0.89 0.11 0.02
C GLY A 168 1.71 -0.22 -1.23
N ALA A 169 1.25 -1.15 -2.07
CA ALA A 169 1.89 -1.45 -3.35
C ALA A 169 1.89 -0.22 -4.28
N ARG A 170 0.74 0.49 -4.39
CA ARG A 170 0.66 1.73 -5.16
C ARG A 170 1.58 2.82 -4.60
N ALA A 171 1.57 3.01 -3.29
CA ALA A 171 2.43 4.01 -2.63
C ALA A 171 3.93 3.72 -2.84
N ALA A 172 4.33 2.45 -2.91
CA ALA A 172 5.71 2.08 -3.22
C ALA A 172 6.13 2.52 -4.63
N MET A 173 5.22 2.48 -5.62
CA MET A 173 5.49 3.01 -6.97
C MET A 173 5.70 4.52 -6.95
N ILE A 174 4.91 5.27 -6.19
CA ILE A 174 5.10 6.72 -5.98
C ILE A 174 6.49 6.97 -5.38
N GLY A 175 6.96 6.12 -4.46
CA GLY A 175 8.29 6.15 -3.89
C GLY A 175 9.43 5.75 -4.84
N GLY A 176 9.09 5.25 -6.05
CA GLY A 176 10.05 4.93 -7.11
C GLY A 176 10.39 3.45 -7.28
N PHE A 177 9.54 2.54 -6.80
CA PHE A 177 9.63 1.11 -7.13
C PHE A 177 9.16 0.85 -8.56
N ASN A 178 9.54 -0.30 -9.13
CA ASN A 178 9.32 -0.64 -10.53
C ASN A 178 8.19 -1.66 -10.72
N GLY A 179 7.78 -2.37 -9.68
CA GLY A 179 6.76 -3.39 -9.74
C GLY A 179 6.43 -3.97 -8.38
N THR A 180 5.43 -4.83 -8.33
CA THR A 180 4.94 -5.49 -7.12
C THR A 180 4.67 -6.97 -7.35
N SER A 181 4.64 -7.77 -6.30
CA SER A 181 4.09 -9.13 -6.34
C SER A 181 2.57 -9.17 -6.10
N ASN A 182 1.96 -8.04 -5.78
CA ASN A 182 0.52 -7.96 -5.52
C ASN A 182 -0.27 -7.96 -6.83
N VAL A 183 -0.85 -9.11 -7.16
CA VAL A 183 -1.59 -9.32 -8.42
C VAL A 183 -2.81 -8.40 -8.51
N GLU A 184 -3.50 -8.16 -7.40
CA GLU A 184 -4.65 -7.25 -7.36
C GLU A 184 -4.24 -5.80 -7.62
N ALA A 185 -3.16 -5.33 -7.01
CA ALA A 185 -2.61 -4.00 -7.25
C ALA A 185 -2.19 -3.85 -8.72
N GLY A 186 -1.59 -4.89 -9.30
CA GLY A 186 -1.28 -4.92 -10.74
C GLY A 186 -2.50 -4.72 -11.61
N LYS A 187 -3.59 -5.44 -11.31
CA LYS A 187 -4.86 -5.33 -12.05
C LYS A 187 -5.51 -3.95 -11.89
N LEU A 188 -5.58 -3.44 -10.67
CA LEU A 188 -6.32 -2.20 -10.38
C LEU A 188 -5.56 -0.94 -10.79
N PHE A 189 -4.26 -0.92 -10.60
CA PHE A 189 -3.43 0.28 -10.81
C PHE A 189 -2.53 0.21 -12.05
N GLY A 190 -2.58 -0.89 -12.80
CA GLY A 190 -1.71 -1.07 -13.97
C GLY A 190 -0.22 -1.21 -13.62
N ILE A 191 0.12 -1.64 -12.40
CA ILE A 191 1.49 -1.82 -11.93
C ILE A 191 2.06 -3.13 -12.51
N PRO A 192 3.31 -3.15 -13.00
CA PRO A 192 3.95 -4.39 -13.42
C PRO A 192 3.98 -5.43 -12.28
N VAL A 193 3.45 -6.62 -12.57
CA VAL A 193 3.43 -7.73 -11.59
C VAL A 193 4.63 -8.63 -11.88
N LEU A 194 5.45 -8.82 -10.86
CA LEU A 194 6.68 -9.60 -10.91
C LEU A 194 6.76 -10.53 -9.71
N GLY A 195 7.41 -11.64 -9.91
CA GLY A 195 7.61 -12.65 -8.87
C GLY A 195 8.50 -13.76 -9.37
N THR A 196 8.88 -14.63 -8.46
CA THR A 196 9.66 -15.84 -8.73
C THR A 196 9.01 -17.02 -8.02
N MET A 197 9.75 -18.06 -7.77
CA MET A 197 9.32 -19.19 -6.92
C MET A 197 9.52 -18.89 -5.45
N ALA A 198 8.93 -19.70 -4.58
CA ALA A 198 9.18 -19.72 -3.14
C ALA A 198 10.02 -20.94 -2.75
N HIS A 199 10.59 -20.93 -1.53
CA HIS A 199 11.35 -22.08 -1.00
C HIS A 199 10.50 -23.38 -0.98
N SER A 200 9.18 -23.26 -0.75
CA SER A 200 8.25 -24.40 -0.81
C SER A 200 8.21 -25.09 -2.17
N TRP A 201 8.43 -24.36 -3.28
CA TRP A 201 8.59 -24.97 -4.60
C TRP A 201 9.82 -25.89 -4.63
N ILE A 202 10.97 -25.38 -4.20
CA ILE A 202 12.22 -26.18 -4.14
C ILE A 202 12.03 -27.41 -3.26
N MET A 203 11.43 -27.24 -2.08
CA MET A 203 11.18 -28.30 -1.10
C MET A 203 10.14 -29.33 -1.55
N SER A 204 9.44 -29.11 -2.65
CA SER A 204 8.48 -30.07 -3.23
C SER A 204 9.16 -31.13 -4.14
N PHE A 205 10.47 -31.02 -4.38
CA PHE A 205 11.26 -31.91 -5.21
C PHE A 205 12.34 -32.62 -4.36
N ASP A 206 12.85 -33.72 -4.87
CA ASP A 206 13.89 -34.48 -4.16
C ASP A 206 15.24 -33.70 -4.15
N THR A 207 15.50 -32.89 -5.17
CA THR A 207 16.70 -32.06 -5.27
C THR A 207 16.39 -30.64 -5.75
N GLU A 208 17.23 -29.67 -5.36
CA GLU A 208 17.13 -28.29 -5.81
C GLU A 208 17.31 -28.18 -7.33
N LEU A 209 18.23 -28.96 -7.90
CA LEU A 209 18.45 -29.03 -9.34
C LEU A 209 17.17 -29.46 -10.09
N GLU A 210 16.51 -30.51 -9.65
CA GLU A 210 15.24 -30.97 -10.24
C GLU A 210 14.18 -29.88 -10.21
N ALA A 211 14.05 -29.16 -9.09
CA ALA A 211 13.13 -28.05 -8.95
C ALA A 211 13.44 -26.92 -9.97
N PHE A 212 14.70 -26.63 -10.21
CA PHE A 212 15.13 -25.66 -11.23
C PHE A 212 14.82 -26.13 -12.65
N GLU A 213 15.12 -27.40 -12.97
CA GLU A 213 14.84 -28.01 -14.27
C GLU A 213 13.34 -27.95 -14.59
N GLU A 214 12.49 -28.31 -13.62
CA GLU A 214 11.04 -28.24 -13.80
C GLU A 214 10.51 -26.81 -13.92
N TYR A 215 11.09 -25.85 -13.19
CA TYR A 215 10.70 -24.45 -13.32
C TYR A 215 11.03 -23.89 -14.70
N VAL A 216 12.20 -24.19 -15.22
CA VAL A 216 12.66 -23.78 -16.57
C VAL A 216 11.75 -24.30 -17.67
N LYS A 217 11.24 -25.53 -17.56
CA LYS A 217 10.29 -26.11 -18.54
C LYS A 217 9.00 -25.33 -18.66
N GLN A 218 8.59 -24.63 -17.59
CA GLN A 218 7.32 -23.89 -17.52
C GLN A 218 7.50 -22.39 -17.81
N TYR A 219 8.62 -21.79 -17.44
CA TYR A 219 8.82 -20.34 -17.43
C TYR A 219 10.10 -19.94 -18.17
N HIS A 220 9.98 -19.65 -19.48
CA HIS A 220 11.15 -19.39 -20.34
C HIS A 220 11.56 -17.92 -20.42
N ASN A 221 10.70 -16.95 -20.12
CA ASN A 221 10.95 -15.54 -20.45
C ASN A 221 11.55 -14.71 -19.31
N ASN A 222 11.42 -15.13 -18.07
CA ASN A 222 11.93 -14.46 -16.89
C ASN A 222 12.43 -15.49 -15.89
N LEU A 223 13.69 -15.90 -16.04
CA LEU A 223 14.24 -17.03 -15.33
C LEU A 223 15.06 -16.57 -14.14
N ILE A 224 14.41 -16.38 -13.00
CA ILE A 224 15.07 -16.08 -11.73
C ILE A 224 14.96 -17.28 -10.80
N LEU A 225 16.08 -17.94 -10.50
CA LEU A 225 16.15 -19.15 -9.67
C LEU A 225 16.44 -18.76 -8.21
N LEU A 226 15.69 -19.30 -7.27
CA LEU A 226 15.85 -19.08 -5.83
C LEU A 226 16.90 -20.02 -5.28
N ALA A 227 18.09 -19.49 -4.96
CA ALA A 227 19.29 -20.27 -4.71
C ALA A 227 19.64 -20.43 -3.21
N ASP A 228 18.80 -19.99 -2.29
CA ASP A 228 19.09 -19.96 -0.84
C ASP A 228 18.19 -20.89 0.00
N THR A 229 17.63 -21.93 -0.64
CA THR A 229 16.77 -22.89 0.10
C THR A 229 17.60 -23.75 1.05
N TYR A 230 18.77 -24.20 0.63
CA TYR A 230 19.65 -25.06 1.44
C TYR A 230 21.03 -24.40 1.63
N ASN A 231 21.93 -24.50 0.64
CA ASN A 231 23.24 -23.88 0.70
C ASN A 231 23.52 -23.08 -0.57
N VAL A 232 23.60 -21.75 -0.42
CA VAL A 232 23.74 -20.83 -1.55
C VAL A 232 24.97 -21.14 -2.38
N LEU A 233 26.15 -21.27 -1.74
CA LEU A 233 27.45 -21.35 -2.43
C LEU A 233 27.80 -22.78 -2.89
N GLU A 234 27.35 -23.81 -2.16
CA GLU A 234 27.70 -25.20 -2.44
C GLU A 234 26.66 -25.93 -3.29
N MET A 235 25.41 -25.43 -3.33
CA MET A 235 24.30 -26.07 -4.04
C MET A 235 23.58 -25.10 -4.98
N GLY A 236 22.85 -24.13 -4.47
CA GLY A 236 21.93 -23.32 -5.26
C GLY A 236 22.59 -22.56 -6.41
N VAL A 237 23.71 -21.89 -6.17
CA VAL A 237 24.44 -21.15 -7.22
C VAL A 237 25.09 -22.11 -8.24
N PRO A 238 25.80 -23.19 -7.84
CA PRO A 238 26.31 -24.19 -8.79
C PRO A 238 25.21 -24.81 -9.66
N ASP A 239 24.07 -25.20 -9.10
CA ASP A 239 22.94 -25.76 -9.83
C ASP A 239 22.32 -24.74 -10.81
N ALA A 240 22.13 -23.49 -10.39
CA ALA A 240 21.67 -22.44 -11.27
C ALA A 240 22.65 -22.17 -12.44
N ILE A 241 23.96 -22.13 -12.18
CA ILE A 241 24.99 -21.99 -13.21
C ILE A 241 24.94 -23.14 -14.21
N ARG A 242 24.74 -24.38 -13.74
CA ARG A 242 24.56 -25.54 -14.59
C ARG A 242 23.38 -25.37 -15.53
N ILE A 243 22.22 -25.02 -15.03
CA ILE A 243 21.01 -24.73 -15.82
C ILE A 243 21.27 -23.65 -16.88
N PHE A 244 21.87 -22.52 -16.49
CA PHE A 244 22.13 -21.43 -17.43
C PHE A 244 23.13 -21.82 -18.53
N LYS A 245 24.13 -22.61 -18.22
CA LYS A 245 25.06 -23.14 -19.21
C LYS A 245 24.39 -24.08 -20.20
N GLU A 246 23.52 -24.98 -19.72
CA GLU A 246 22.77 -25.90 -20.57
C GLU A 246 21.83 -25.17 -21.51
N LEU A 247 21.07 -24.18 -21.01
CA LEU A 247 20.19 -23.35 -21.82
C LEU A 247 20.96 -22.52 -22.85
N LYS A 248 22.13 -21.98 -22.46
CA LYS A 248 22.99 -21.24 -23.38
C LYS A 248 23.51 -22.12 -24.50
N ALA A 249 23.91 -23.35 -24.21
CA ALA A 249 24.39 -24.32 -25.21
C ALA A 249 23.31 -24.70 -26.22
N LYS A 250 22.04 -24.73 -25.79
CA LYS A 250 20.86 -24.99 -26.64
C LYS A 250 20.36 -23.74 -27.39
N GLY A 251 20.88 -22.54 -27.09
CA GLY A 251 20.37 -21.28 -27.63
C GLY A 251 19.03 -20.83 -27.04
N GLU A 252 18.65 -21.37 -25.90
CA GLU A 252 17.35 -21.16 -25.20
C GLU A 252 17.45 -20.24 -23.97
N LEU A 253 18.64 -19.69 -23.67
CA LEU A 253 18.82 -18.82 -22.51
C LEU A 253 18.03 -17.51 -22.72
N PRO A 254 17.09 -17.15 -21.83
CA PRO A 254 16.28 -15.94 -21.99
C PRO A 254 17.14 -14.67 -21.82
N LYS A 255 16.59 -13.53 -22.25
CA LYS A 255 17.26 -12.22 -22.09
C LYS A 255 17.39 -11.80 -20.62
N VAL A 256 16.42 -12.19 -19.79
CA VAL A 256 16.40 -11.91 -18.35
C VAL A 256 16.52 -13.24 -17.61
N TYR A 257 17.66 -13.43 -16.97
CA TYR A 257 17.94 -14.59 -16.12
C TYR A 257 18.84 -14.20 -14.96
N GLY A 258 18.81 -14.95 -13.89
CA GLY A 258 19.61 -14.69 -12.70
C GLY A 258 19.23 -15.56 -11.53
N ILE A 259 19.83 -15.27 -10.40
CA ILE A 259 19.52 -15.92 -9.12
C ILE A 259 18.88 -14.91 -8.17
N ARG A 260 18.12 -15.43 -7.21
CA ARG A 260 17.59 -14.68 -6.07
C ARG A 260 18.17 -15.27 -4.78
N ILE A 261 18.68 -14.40 -3.93
CA ILE A 261 19.07 -14.70 -2.56
C ILE A 261 18.12 -13.94 -1.64
N ASP A 262 17.31 -14.65 -0.87
CA ASP A 262 16.19 -14.11 -0.08
C ASP A 262 16.48 -14.13 1.43
N SER A 263 17.54 -14.82 1.85
CA SER A 263 17.86 -15.04 3.26
C SER A 263 19.37 -15.12 3.52
N GLY A 264 19.74 -15.20 4.80
CA GLY A 264 21.14 -15.30 5.23
C GLY A 264 21.88 -13.96 5.14
N ASP A 265 23.20 -14.02 5.18
CA ASP A 265 24.09 -12.87 4.96
C ASP A 265 24.24 -12.61 3.45
N ILE A 266 23.39 -11.70 2.93
CA ILE A 266 23.37 -11.37 1.51
C ILE A 266 24.74 -10.86 1.03
N ARG A 267 25.49 -10.13 1.87
CA ARG A 267 26.80 -9.62 1.51
C ARG A 267 27.84 -10.73 1.38
N ALA A 268 27.82 -11.71 2.28
CA ALA A 268 28.70 -12.88 2.20
C ALA A 268 28.34 -13.79 1.02
N ASN A 269 27.05 -13.89 0.68
CA ASN A 269 26.55 -14.74 -0.41
C ASN A 269 26.56 -14.08 -1.78
N SER A 270 26.91 -12.80 -1.88
CA SER A 270 26.98 -12.01 -3.13
C SER A 270 28.18 -11.06 -3.07
N PRO A 271 29.43 -11.60 -3.13
CA PRO A 271 30.67 -10.83 -3.07
C PRO A 271 30.90 -9.94 -4.31
#